data_f9d0d6f799088116c0847ca4807f8356
#
_entry.id   f9d0d6f799088116c0847ca4807f8356
#
_cell.length_a   1.000
_cell.length_b   1.000
_cell.length_c   1.000
_cell.angle_alpha   90.00
_cell.angle_beta   90.00
_cell.angle_gamma   90.00
#
_symmetry.space_group_name_H-M   'P 1'
#
loop_
_entity.id
_entity.type
_entity.pdbx_description
1 polymer ?
#
loop_
_entity_poly.entity_id
_entity_poly.type
_entity_poly.pdbx_seq_one_letter_code
_entity_poly.pdbx_strand_id
1 'polypeptide(L)'
;MRYRKKAVRTAVVAVVKNDEGNVLLTKRAIPPYLGKWVMPGGKVDLGEPITSALKREVWEEVGLEIHVEGLIDIYEIVPSDEHAVHFVILYYLASPKSGDLTPNEGEVSEIAWADREAVSRMDISNGTRHILSKVFTT
;
A
#
# COMPACT_ATOMS: atom_id res chain seq x y z
N MET A 1 32.25 7.26 -6.02
CA MET A 1 31.37 6.15 -6.43
C MET A 1 29.94 6.61 -6.58
N ARG A 2 29.39 6.29 -7.71
CA ARG A 2 28.02 6.65 -8.01
C ARG A 2 27.00 5.95 -7.13
N TYR A 3 27.31 4.72 -6.77
CA TYR A 3 26.40 3.90 -5.98
C TYR A 3 26.10 4.46 -4.60
N ARG A 4 26.99 5.31 -4.08
CA ARG A 4 26.75 5.95 -2.78
C ARG A 4 25.48 6.76 -2.75
N LYS A 5 25.09 7.32 -3.89
CA LYS A 5 23.93 8.18 -3.97
C LYS A 5 22.63 7.44 -4.14
N LYS A 6 22.73 6.15 -4.44
CA LYS A 6 21.56 5.29 -4.60
C LYS A 6 21.42 4.48 -3.33
N ALA A 7 20.22 4.28 -2.93
CA ALA A 7 19.94 3.56 -1.70
C ALA A 7 18.79 2.61 -1.91
N VAL A 8 18.77 1.53 -1.13
CA VAL A 8 17.61 0.67 -1.03
C VAL A 8 16.57 1.43 -0.21
N ARG A 9 15.41 1.64 -0.78
CA ARG A 9 14.32 2.34 -0.11
C ARG A 9 13.32 1.34 0.40
N THR A 10 12.85 1.56 1.62
CA THR A 10 11.85 0.71 2.25
C THR A 10 10.50 1.39 2.16
N ALA A 11 9.51 0.67 1.70
CA ALA A 11 8.12 1.09 1.70
C ALA A 11 7.29 0.09 2.48
N VAL A 12 6.18 0.56 3.04
CA VAL A 12 5.24 -0.28 3.78
C VAL A 12 3.86 -0.10 3.19
N VAL A 13 3.11 -1.19 3.09
CA VAL A 13 1.78 -1.18 2.51
C VAL A 13 0.85 -1.95 3.44
N ALA A 14 -0.34 -1.40 3.67
CA ALA A 14 -1.33 -2.02 4.53
C ALA A 14 -2.38 -2.76 3.69
N VAL A 15 -2.52 -4.05 3.98
CA VAL A 15 -3.65 -4.84 3.51
C VAL A 15 -4.69 -4.76 4.62
N VAL A 16 -5.57 -3.77 4.53
CA VAL A 16 -6.58 -3.51 5.56
C VAL A 16 -7.82 -4.31 5.21
N LYS A 17 -8.14 -5.31 6.05
CA LYS A 17 -9.35 -6.12 5.89
C LYS A 17 -10.36 -5.76 6.95
N ASN A 18 -11.60 -5.53 6.53
CA ASN A 18 -12.68 -5.30 7.47
C ASN A 18 -13.33 -6.63 7.89
N ASP A 19 -14.35 -6.56 8.75
CA ASP A 19 -15.03 -7.75 9.28
C ASP A 19 -15.73 -8.56 8.18
N GLU A 20 -16.02 -7.94 7.06
CA GLU A 20 -16.66 -8.62 5.92
C GLU A 20 -15.64 -9.28 5.00
N GLY A 21 -14.35 -9.14 5.31
CA GLY A 21 -13.28 -9.69 4.48
C GLY A 21 -12.92 -8.86 3.26
N ASN A 22 -13.47 -7.65 3.17
CA ASN A 22 -13.15 -6.73 2.07
C ASN A 22 -11.85 -6.00 2.35
N VAL A 23 -11.13 -5.66 1.29
CA VAL A 23 -9.82 -5.00 1.37
C VAL A 23 -9.95 -3.54 0.96
N LEU A 24 -9.29 -2.67 1.69
CA LEU A 24 -9.28 -1.23 1.41
C LEU A 24 -8.37 -0.94 0.23
N LEU A 25 -8.91 -0.31 -0.80
CA LEU A 25 -8.17 0.12 -1.97
C LEU A 25 -8.32 1.62 -2.18
N THR A 26 -7.28 2.23 -2.70
CA THR A 26 -7.26 3.65 -3.03
C THR A 26 -6.91 3.82 -4.50
N LYS A 27 -7.61 4.74 -5.17
CA LYS A 27 -7.32 5.07 -6.56
C LYS A 27 -6.36 6.25 -6.59
N ARG A 28 -5.22 6.08 -7.25
CA ARG A 28 -4.19 7.10 -7.23
C ARG A 28 -4.58 8.31 -8.08
N ALA A 29 -4.39 9.49 -7.50
CA ALA A 29 -4.65 10.77 -8.16
C ALA A 29 -3.38 11.36 -8.79
N ILE A 30 -2.21 10.77 -8.53
CA ILE A 30 -0.91 11.25 -9.00
C ILE A 30 -0.06 10.09 -9.51
N PRO A 31 0.94 10.37 -10.38
CA PRO A 31 1.92 9.35 -10.75
C PRO A 31 2.78 8.95 -9.54
N PRO A 32 3.37 7.76 -9.52
CA PRO A 32 3.15 6.67 -10.48
C PRO A 32 1.79 6.02 -10.28
N TYR A 33 1.35 5.26 -11.27
CA TYR A 33 0.09 4.51 -11.25
C TYR A 33 -1.16 5.39 -11.20
N LEU A 34 -1.08 6.59 -11.79
CA LEU A 34 -2.25 7.48 -11.89
C LEU A 34 -3.45 6.72 -12.42
N GLY A 35 -4.57 6.80 -11.72
CA GLY A 35 -5.82 6.14 -12.10
C GLY A 35 -5.91 4.67 -11.76
N LYS A 36 -4.85 4.07 -11.21
CA LYS A 36 -4.89 2.67 -10.80
C LYS A 36 -5.24 2.53 -9.33
N TRP A 37 -5.84 1.41 -9.00
CA TRP A 37 -6.16 1.06 -7.62
C TRP A 37 -4.98 0.35 -6.98
N VAL A 38 -4.64 0.79 -5.76
CA VAL A 38 -3.54 0.23 -4.97
C VAL A 38 -4.00 0.15 -3.51
N MET A 39 -3.19 -0.50 -2.68
CA MET A 39 -3.41 -0.48 -1.24
C MET A 39 -2.68 0.71 -0.64
N PRO A 40 -3.18 1.28 0.48
CA PRO A 40 -2.53 2.44 1.10
C PRO A 40 -1.17 2.09 1.68
N GLY A 41 -0.24 3.02 1.58
CA GLY A 41 1.10 2.85 2.09
C GLY A 41 2.05 3.92 1.58
N GLY A 42 3.31 3.82 1.92
CA GLY A 42 4.31 4.76 1.50
C GLY A 42 5.69 4.45 2.04
N LYS A 43 6.58 5.40 1.93
CA LYS A 43 7.97 5.23 2.33
C LYS A 43 8.14 5.33 3.84
N VAL A 44 9.09 4.55 4.35
CA VAL A 44 9.52 4.67 5.74
C VAL A 44 10.56 5.76 5.82
N ASP A 45 10.37 6.71 6.72
CA ASP A 45 11.32 7.78 6.93
C ASP A 45 12.49 7.32 7.81
N LEU A 46 13.65 7.92 7.61
CA LEU A 46 14.81 7.61 8.42
C LEU A 46 14.49 7.81 9.90
N GLY A 47 14.78 6.79 10.70
CA GLY A 47 14.53 6.85 12.14
C GLY A 47 13.09 6.52 12.56
N GLU A 48 12.23 6.23 11.60
CA GLU A 48 10.84 5.90 11.87
C GLU A 48 10.65 4.38 11.94
N PRO A 49 10.05 3.84 13.02
CA PRO A 49 9.72 2.41 13.05
C PRO A 49 8.76 2.05 11.92
N ILE A 50 8.92 0.85 11.39
CA ILE A 50 8.14 0.39 10.23
C ILE A 50 6.63 0.45 10.48
N THR A 51 6.18 -0.05 11.62
CA THR A 51 4.74 -0.06 11.92
C THR A 51 4.20 1.34 12.17
N SER A 52 5.03 2.25 12.68
CA SER A 52 4.64 3.66 12.84
C SER A 52 4.47 4.32 11.48
N ALA A 53 5.38 4.03 10.55
CA ALA A 53 5.28 4.53 9.18
C ALA A 53 3.98 4.06 8.52
N LEU A 54 3.64 2.80 8.70
CA LEU A 54 2.43 2.22 8.13
C LEU A 54 1.18 2.93 8.64
N LYS A 55 1.09 3.12 9.95
CA LYS A 55 -0.05 3.80 10.59
C LYS A 55 -0.15 5.24 10.11
N ARG A 56 0.98 5.93 10.02
CA ARG A 56 1.03 7.32 9.56
C ARG A 56 0.55 7.44 8.11
N GLU A 57 1.05 6.57 7.23
CA GLU A 57 0.69 6.60 5.81
C GLU A 57 -0.80 6.33 5.61
N VAL A 58 -1.36 5.35 6.30
CA VAL A 58 -2.79 5.05 6.18
C VAL A 58 -3.62 6.22 6.69
N TRP A 59 -3.22 6.82 7.81
CA TRP A 59 -3.90 7.98 8.36
C TRP A 59 -3.85 9.17 7.39
N GLU A 60 -2.68 9.45 6.82
CA GLU A 60 -2.52 10.57 5.89
C GLU A 60 -3.32 10.40 4.60
N GLU A 61 -3.41 9.17 4.10
CA GLU A 61 -4.08 8.92 2.82
C GLU A 61 -5.59 8.79 2.94
N VAL A 62 -6.08 8.16 3.99
CA VAL A 62 -7.51 7.81 4.09
C VAL A 62 -8.17 8.15 5.43
N GLY A 63 -7.44 8.70 6.37
CA GLY A 63 -8.02 9.11 7.66
C GLY A 63 -8.40 7.97 8.60
N LEU A 64 -7.82 6.79 8.40
CA LEU A 64 -8.16 5.61 9.17
C LEU A 64 -7.04 5.24 10.13
N GLU A 65 -7.39 4.96 11.39
CA GLU A 65 -6.47 4.31 12.32
C GLU A 65 -6.60 2.81 12.17
N ILE A 66 -5.48 2.11 12.23
CA ILE A 66 -5.45 0.67 12.02
C ILE A 66 -4.75 -0.06 13.15
N HIS A 67 -5.12 -1.32 13.33
CA HIS A 67 -4.34 -2.29 14.08
C HIS A 67 -3.47 -3.03 13.09
N VAL A 68 -2.17 -3.09 13.35
CA VAL A 68 -1.23 -3.86 12.52
C VAL A 68 -1.18 -5.28 13.08
N GLU A 69 -1.48 -6.26 12.24
CA GLU A 69 -1.60 -7.65 12.69
C GLU A 69 -0.37 -8.49 12.38
N GLY A 70 0.29 -8.25 11.27
CA GLY A 70 1.51 -8.99 10.97
C GLY A 70 1.96 -8.81 9.54
N LEU A 71 3.22 -9.13 9.32
CA LEU A 71 3.84 -9.12 7.98
C LEU A 71 3.31 -10.32 7.20
N ILE A 72 2.84 -10.08 5.98
CA ILE A 72 2.34 -11.17 5.12
C ILE A 72 3.21 -11.41 3.90
N ASP A 73 3.95 -10.42 3.44
CA ASP A 73 4.82 -10.62 2.29
C ASP A 73 5.85 -9.51 2.18
N ILE A 74 6.89 -9.79 1.43
CA ILE A 74 7.91 -8.82 1.05
C ILE A 74 8.03 -8.88 -0.46
N TYR A 75 7.99 -7.73 -1.10
CA TYR A 75 8.15 -7.62 -2.53
C TYR A 75 9.31 -6.70 -2.85
N GLU A 76 10.19 -7.14 -3.74
CA GLU A 76 11.38 -6.37 -4.07
C GLU A 76 11.32 -5.90 -5.52
N ILE A 77 11.65 -4.62 -5.71
CA ILE A 77 11.81 -4.07 -7.06
C ILE A 77 13.29 -3.75 -7.22
N VAL A 78 13.97 -4.60 -7.98
CA VAL A 78 15.41 -4.44 -8.21
C VAL A 78 15.62 -3.48 -9.38
N PRO A 79 16.57 -2.54 -9.26
CA PRO A 79 16.84 -1.59 -10.33
C PRO A 79 17.25 -2.30 -11.62
N SER A 80 16.86 -1.70 -12.73
CA SER A 80 17.30 -2.11 -14.06
C SER A 80 17.83 -0.85 -14.74
N ASP A 81 18.16 -0.95 -16.02
CA ASP A 81 18.61 0.21 -16.77
C ASP A 81 17.59 1.34 -16.76
N GLU A 82 16.31 0.98 -16.66
CA GLU A 82 15.22 1.95 -16.67
C GLU A 82 14.84 2.41 -15.26
N HIS A 83 15.09 1.59 -14.25
CA HIS A 83 14.75 1.91 -12.87
C HIS A 83 16.01 2.17 -12.05
N ALA A 84 16.12 3.38 -11.54
CA ALA A 84 17.26 3.76 -10.71
C ALA A 84 17.03 3.45 -9.23
N VAL A 85 15.82 3.09 -8.84
CA VAL A 85 15.45 2.94 -7.43
C VAL A 85 15.20 1.48 -7.09
N HIS A 86 15.84 1.04 -6.03
CA HIS A 86 15.69 -0.29 -5.45
C HIS A 86 14.71 -0.17 -4.28
N PHE A 87 13.56 -0.82 -4.38
CA PHE A 87 12.56 -0.82 -3.31
C PHE A 87 12.44 -2.20 -2.67
N VAL A 88 12.34 -2.19 -1.35
CA VAL A 88 11.86 -3.35 -0.58
C VAL A 88 10.53 -2.93 0.01
N ILE A 89 9.47 -3.62 -0.36
CA ILE A 89 8.12 -3.30 0.05
C ILE A 89 7.62 -4.35 1.02
N LEU A 90 7.21 -3.90 2.19
CA LEU A 90 6.70 -4.78 3.26
C LEU A 90 5.18 -4.65 3.30
N TYR A 91 4.50 -5.78 3.14
CA TYR A 91 3.03 -5.82 3.17
C TYR A 91 2.57 -6.38 4.50
N TYR A 92 1.79 -5.61 5.21
CA TYR A 92 1.24 -5.98 6.52
C TYR A 92 -0.25 -6.16 6.46
N LEU A 93 -0.73 -7.23 7.08
CA LEU A 93 -2.15 -7.37 7.35
C LEU A 93 -2.53 -6.41 8.47
N ALA A 94 -3.65 -5.74 8.30
CA ALA A 94 -4.16 -4.78 9.26
C ALA A 94 -5.68 -4.83 9.28
N SER A 95 -6.25 -4.31 10.36
CA SER A 95 -7.70 -4.16 10.50
C SER A 95 -8.03 -2.73 10.89
N PRO A 96 -9.23 -2.25 10.53
CA PRO A 96 -9.63 -0.90 10.92
C PRO A 96 -9.87 -0.82 12.43
N LYS A 97 -9.38 0.26 13.03
CA LYS A 97 -9.58 0.53 14.46
C LYS A 97 -10.60 1.63 14.66
N SER A 98 -10.40 2.77 14.03
CA SER A 98 -11.29 3.94 14.16
C SER A 98 -11.01 4.93 13.05
N GLY A 99 -11.89 5.91 12.93
CA GLY A 99 -11.76 6.98 11.96
C GLY A 99 -12.79 6.85 10.84
N ASP A 100 -13.01 7.96 10.16
CA ASP A 100 -13.89 8.01 9.00
C ASP A 100 -13.04 8.10 7.74
N LEU A 101 -13.33 7.24 6.77
CA LEU A 101 -12.61 7.26 5.50
C LEU A 101 -12.76 8.61 4.82
N THR A 102 -11.64 9.28 4.62
CA THR A 102 -11.58 10.58 3.97
C THR A 102 -10.36 10.59 3.06
N PRO A 103 -10.55 10.64 1.75
CA PRO A 103 -9.41 10.62 0.84
C PRO A 103 -8.60 11.91 0.94
N ASN A 104 -7.29 11.78 0.93
CA ASN A 104 -6.40 12.91 0.74
C ASN A 104 -6.40 13.23 -0.76
N GLU A 105 -7.19 14.20 -1.16
CA GLU A 105 -7.48 14.47 -2.57
C GLU A 105 -6.25 14.79 -3.43
N GLY A 106 -5.15 15.20 -2.81
CA GLY A 106 -3.90 15.42 -3.53
C GLY A 106 -3.24 14.13 -4.00
N GLU A 107 -3.54 13.02 -3.36
CA GLU A 107 -2.91 11.74 -3.66
C GLU A 107 -3.91 10.64 -4.04
N VAL A 108 -5.12 10.71 -3.49
CA VAL A 108 -6.15 9.68 -3.62
C VAL A 108 -7.43 10.32 -4.15
N SER A 109 -7.93 9.80 -5.27
CA SER A 109 -9.18 10.32 -5.85
C SER A 109 -10.41 9.57 -5.37
N GLU A 110 -10.27 8.29 -5.04
CA GLU A 110 -11.38 7.45 -4.58
C GLU A 110 -10.89 6.41 -3.60
N ILE A 111 -11.78 5.96 -2.73
CA ILE A 111 -11.53 4.88 -1.78
C ILE A 111 -12.63 3.84 -1.95
N ALA A 112 -12.28 2.57 -1.85
CA ALA A 112 -13.24 1.48 -1.91
C ALA A 112 -12.87 0.35 -0.97
N TRP A 113 -13.88 -0.27 -0.37
CA TRP A 113 -13.77 -1.59 0.21
C TRP A 113 -14.13 -2.58 -0.88
N ALA A 114 -13.20 -3.45 -1.24
CA ALA A 114 -13.37 -4.33 -2.39
C ALA A 114 -13.31 -5.80 -1.98
N ASP A 115 -14.27 -6.57 -2.49
CA ASP A 115 -14.21 -8.00 -2.40
C ASP A 115 -13.55 -8.57 -3.66
N ARG A 116 -13.46 -9.91 -3.75
CA ARG A 116 -12.82 -10.57 -4.88
C ARG A 116 -13.48 -10.20 -6.22
N GLU A 117 -14.80 -10.13 -6.23
CA GLU A 117 -15.51 -9.80 -7.45
C GLU A 117 -15.26 -8.37 -7.90
N ALA A 118 -15.31 -7.42 -6.96
CA ALA A 118 -15.03 -6.01 -7.26
C ALA A 118 -13.61 -5.84 -7.83
N VAL A 119 -12.64 -6.51 -7.23
CA VAL A 119 -11.24 -6.47 -7.68
C VAL A 119 -11.11 -6.94 -9.12
N SER A 120 -11.89 -7.93 -9.54
CA SER A 120 -11.82 -8.45 -10.91
C SER A 120 -12.22 -7.43 -11.96
N ARG A 121 -12.91 -6.36 -11.56
CA ARG A 121 -13.38 -5.30 -12.46
C ARG A 121 -12.62 -3.99 -12.32
N MET A 122 -11.61 -3.95 -11.45
CA MET A 122 -10.86 -2.73 -11.16
C MET A 122 -9.51 -2.75 -11.89
N ASP A 123 -9.05 -1.56 -12.26
CA ASP A 123 -7.73 -1.40 -12.88
C ASP A 123 -6.69 -1.33 -11.76
N ILE A 124 -6.13 -2.46 -11.42
CA ILE A 124 -5.27 -2.65 -10.26
C ILE A 124 -3.81 -2.77 -10.69
N SER A 125 -2.90 -2.17 -9.92
CA SER A 125 -1.47 -2.29 -10.18
C SER A 125 -1.02 -3.76 -10.03
N ASN A 126 0.05 -4.12 -10.73
CA ASN A 126 0.55 -5.50 -10.70
C ASN A 126 0.95 -5.97 -9.30
N GLY A 127 1.61 -5.10 -8.55
CA GLY A 127 2.01 -5.44 -7.18
C GLY A 127 0.82 -5.67 -6.27
N THR A 128 -0.20 -4.83 -6.37
CA THR A 128 -1.43 -4.98 -5.62
C THR A 128 -2.14 -6.27 -6.00
N ARG A 129 -2.22 -6.56 -7.30
CA ARG A 129 -2.85 -7.78 -7.79
C ARG A 129 -2.16 -9.03 -7.24
N HIS A 130 -0.84 -9.01 -7.22
CA HIS A 130 -0.06 -10.13 -6.68
C HIS A 130 -0.41 -10.41 -5.22
N ILE A 131 -0.45 -9.36 -4.40
CA ILE A 131 -0.78 -9.49 -2.98
C ILE A 131 -2.24 -9.92 -2.79
N LEU A 132 -3.17 -9.34 -3.54
CA LEU A 132 -4.58 -9.69 -3.42
C LEU A 132 -4.83 -11.16 -3.79
N SER A 133 -4.05 -11.71 -4.71
CA SER A 133 -4.18 -13.13 -5.04
C SER A 133 -3.89 -14.04 -3.83
N LYS A 134 -3.04 -13.59 -2.92
CA LYS A 134 -2.74 -14.30 -1.69
C LYS A 134 -3.80 -14.07 -0.60
N VAL A 135 -4.32 -12.85 -0.55
CA VAL A 135 -5.28 -12.45 0.49
C VAL A 135 -6.65 -13.10 0.27
N PHE A 136 -7.05 -13.23 -0.99
CA PHE A 136 -8.34 -13.80 -1.35
C PHE A 136 -8.29 -15.30 -1.66
N THR A 137 -7.22 -15.98 -1.32
CA THR A 137 -7.20 -17.44 -1.44
C THR A 137 -8.09 -18.04 -0.36
N THR A 138 -8.75 -19.11 -0.70
CA THR A 138 -9.60 -19.84 0.25
C THR A 138 -8.93 -21.11 0.70
#